data_a5415baeabb61c8620034578c6076bae
#
_entry.id   a5415baeabb61c8620034578c6076bae
#
_cell.length_a   1.000
_cell.length_b   1.000
_cell.length_c   1.000
_cell.angle_alpha   90.00
_cell.angle_beta   90.00
_cell.angle_gamma   90.00
#
_symmetry.space_group_name_H-M   'P 1'
#
loop_
_entity.id
_entity.type
_entity.pdbx_description
1 polymer ?
#
loop_
_entity_poly.entity_id
_entity_poly.type
_entity_poly.pdbx_seq_one_letter_code
_entity_poly.pdbx_strand_id
1 'polypeptide(L)'
;DEGDGAHPVVIPMLCARLGDRLLLHGSPASRLLRTAKAGVEVCVTVTLLDGLVLARSAFHHSMNYRSVVVFGTATEVTDHDEKVAALNRLTDHIVPGRMEAIRPHTDTEVRGTTVLSLPIDEWSMKVRSGPPIDDDEDMDAPAWAGVLPLGVAVAEPLPDPLMPERQVPPHVADWSRGRRG
;
A
#
# COMPACT_ATOMS: atom_id res chain seq x y z
N ASP A 1 -11.08 35.38 12.90
CA ASP A 1 -10.15 34.30 12.55
C ASP A 1 -10.87 33.42 11.52
N GLU A 2 -10.69 33.76 10.25
CA GLU A 2 -11.03 32.87 9.16
C GLU A 2 -10.02 31.72 9.23
N GLY A 3 -10.46 30.60 9.80
CA GLY A 3 -9.65 29.39 9.89
C GLY A 3 -9.19 29.00 8.50
N ASP A 4 -7.90 29.07 8.28
CA ASP A 4 -7.25 28.49 7.10
C ASP A 4 -7.70 27.03 7.02
N GLY A 5 -8.67 26.75 6.16
CA GLY A 5 -9.35 25.47 6.06
C GLY A 5 -8.34 24.41 5.63
N ALA A 6 -7.60 23.86 6.58
CA ALA A 6 -6.71 22.74 6.35
C ALA A 6 -7.53 21.54 5.91
N HIS A 7 -7.65 21.34 4.62
CA HIS A 7 -8.30 20.16 4.08
C HIS A 7 -7.39 18.93 4.29
N PRO A 8 -7.94 17.79 4.72
CA PRO A 8 -7.22 16.53 4.71
C PRO A 8 -6.65 16.25 3.32
N VAL A 9 -5.36 15.91 3.24
CA VAL A 9 -4.70 15.55 1.99
C VAL A 9 -4.46 14.06 1.96
N VAL A 10 -5.01 13.39 0.95
CA VAL A 10 -4.81 11.95 0.72
C VAL A 10 -4.14 11.79 -0.63
N ILE A 11 -3.02 11.08 -0.65
CA ILE A 11 -2.30 10.74 -1.90
C ILE A 11 -1.93 9.25 -1.90
N PRO A 12 -1.94 8.59 -3.06
CA PRO A 12 -1.37 7.26 -3.19
C PRO A 12 0.14 7.33 -2.97
N MET A 13 0.65 6.42 -2.14
CA MET A 13 2.08 6.37 -1.81
C MET A 13 2.52 4.93 -1.62
N LEU A 14 3.72 4.60 -2.10
CA LEU A 14 4.37 3.36 -1.72
C LEU A 14 4.83 3.46 -0.27
N CYS A 15 4.47 2.47 0.53
CA CYS A 15 5.02 2.28 1.87
C CYS A 15 5.60 0.86 2.01
N ALA A 16 6.56 0.70 2.91
CA ALA A 16 7.11 -0.60 3.26
C ALA A 16 7.25 -0.73 4.77
N ARG A 17 6.99 -1.93 5.29
CA ARG A 17 7.23 -2.24 6.69
C ARG A 17 8.69 -2.59 6.93
N LEU A 18 9.29 -2.02 7.97
CA LEU A 18 10.61 -2.39 8.48
C LEU A 18 10.53 -2.50 10.02
N GLY A 19 10.55 -3.74 10.54
CA GLY A 19 10.29 -3.98 11.97
C GLY A 19 8.92 -3.45 12.39
N ASP A 20 8.88 -2.58 13.38
CA ASP A 20 7.67 -1.98 13.95
C ASP A 20 7.37 -0.59 13.40
N ARG A 21 7.82 -0.28 12.20
CA ARG A 21 7.60 1.01 11.56
C ARG A 21 7.23 0.87 10.08
N LEU A 22 6.49 1.83 9.57
CA LEU A 22 6.25 2.04 8.15
C LEU A 22 7.23 3.08 7.60
N LEU A 23 7.83 2.77 6.47
CA LEU A 23 8.67 3.68 5.70
C LEU A 23 7.82 4.34 4.62
N LEU A 24 7.90 5.68 4.56
CA LEU A 24 7.28 6.51 3.53
C LEU A 24 8.38 7.30 2.82
N HIS A 25 8.24 7.56 1.52
CA HIS A 25 9.26 8.31 0.79
C HIS A 25 8.66 9.19 -0.30
N GLY A 26 9.45 10.16 -0.72
CA GLY A 26 9.09 11.02 -1.86
C GLY A 26 9.98 12.24 -1.98
N SER A 27 9.55 13.16 -2.84
CA SER A 27 10.28 14.41 -3.06
C SER A 27 10.28 15.30 -1.81
N PRO A 28 11.41 15.94 -1.46
CA PRO A 28 11.46 16.96 -0.41
C PRO A 28 10.49 18.14 -0.65
N ALA A 29 10.10 18.37 -1.90
CA ALA A 29 9.12 19.38 -2.25
C ALA A 29 7.66 18.99 -2.00
N SER A 30 7.40 17.69 -1.71
CA SER A 30 6.04 17.20 -1.41
C SER A 30 5.43 17.94 -0.22
N ARG A 31 4.26 18.55 -0.42
CA ARG A 31 3.52 19.22 0.66
C ARG A 31 3.19 18.24 1.80
N LEU A 32 2.70 17.03 1.45
CA LEU A 32 2.38 15.99 2.44
C LEU A 32 3.60 15.64 3.30
N LEU A 33 4.76 15.35 2.67
CA LEU A 33 5.96 14.95 3.42
C LEU A 33 6.51 16.08 4.28
N ARG A 34 6.45 17.32 3.80
CA ARG A 34 6.84 18.50 4.61
C ARG A 34 5.93 18.68 5.83
N THR A 35 4.63 18.50 5.64
CA THR A 35 3.64 18.60 6.73
C THR A 35 3.86 17.47 7.75
N ALA A 36 4.03 16.23 7.30
CA ALA A 36 4.29 15.08 8.16
C ALA A 36 5.63 15.23 8.91
N LYS A 37 6.70 15.67 8.24
CA LYS A 37 8.00 15.98 8.85
C LYS A 37 7.92 17.09 9.91
N ALA A 38 6.99 18.04 9.76
CA ALA A 38 6.76 19.11 10.75
C ALA A 38 6.03 18.62 12.01
N GLY A 39 5.78 17.33 12.16
CA GLY A 39 5.17 16.72 13.35
C GLY A 39 3.64 16.68 13.32
N VAL A 40 3.03 16.93 12.17
CA VAL A 40 1.58 16.74 12.02
C VAL A 40 1.28 15.24 11.96
N GLU A 41 0.30 14.82 12.75
CA GLU A 41 -0.18 13.44 12.75
C GLU A 41 -0.70 13.03 11.37
N VAL A 42 -0.36 11.81 10.96
CA VAL A 42 -0.74 11.23 9.69
C VAL A 42 -1.53 9.94 9.89
N CYS A 43 -2.33 9.61 8.88
CA CYS A 43 -3.04 8.34 8.78
C CYS A 43 -2.60 7.62 7.51
N VAL A 44 -2.06 6.41 7.66
CA VAL A 44 -1.71 5.52 6.55
C VAL A 44 -2.70 4.39 6.50
N THR A 45 -3.38 4.24 5.36
CA THR A 45 -4.39 3.18 5.16
C THR A 45 -3.97 2.28 4.00
N VAL A 46 -4.04 0.96 4.24
CA VAL A 46 -3.88 -0.06 3.20
C VAL A 46 -5.12 -0.94 3.20
N THR A 47 -5.79 -1.03 2.05
CA THR A 47 -6.99 -1.84 1.89
C THR A 47 -6.84 -2.78 0.70
N LEU A 48 -7.12 -4.05 0.92
CA LEU A 48 -7.24 -5.07 -0.10
C LEU A 48 -8.71 -5.48 -0.21
N LEU A 49 -9.25 -5.43 -1.42
CA LEU A 49 -10.60 -5.87 -1.72
C LEU A 49 -10.53 -7.33 -2.19
N ASP A 50 -11.21 -8.21 -1.46
CA ASP A 50 -11.15 -9.66 -1.67
C ASP A 50 -12.40 -10.21 -2.37
N GLY A 51 -13.52 -9.46 -2.42
CA GLY A 51 -14.72 -9.90 -3.12
C GLY A 51 -15.91 -8.97 -2.95
N LEU A 52 -16.87 -9.08 -3.87
CA LEU A 52 -18.19 -8.45 -3.74
C LEU A 52 -19.15 -9.47 -3.15
N VAL A 53 -19.93 -9.05 -2.17
CA VAL A 53 -20.92 -9.90 -1.50
C VAL A 53 -22.30 -9.47 -1.98
N LEU A 54 -22.91 -10.31 -2.79
CA LEU A 54 -24.23 -10.10 -3.36
C LEU A 54 -25.26 -10.86 -2.53
N ALA A 55 -26.21 -10.16 -1.98
CA ALA A 55 -27.26 -10.66 -1.13
C ALA A 55 -28.60 -10.73 -1.88
N ARG A 56 -29.62 -11.28 -1.24
CA ARG A 56 -30.98 -11.35 -1.78
C ARG A 56 -31.70 -10.02 -1.66
N SER A 57 -31.32 -9.19 -0.68
CA SER A 57 -31.84 -7.84 -0.51
C SER A 57 -30.73 -6.79 -0.74
N ALA A 58 -31.12 -5.58 -1.15
CA ALA A 58 -30.18 -4.49 -1.37
C ALA A 58 -29.44 -4.09 -0.09
N PHE A 59 -30.06 -4.23 1.06
CA PHE A 59 -29.53 -3.84 2.35
C PHE A 59 -28.33 -4.71 2.78
N HIS A 60 -28.31 -5.99 2.43
CA HIS A 60 -27.30 -6.97 2.84
C HIS A 60 -26.14 -7.12 1.86
N HIS A 61 -26.11 -6.35 0.77
CA HIS A 61 -24.94 -6.27 -0.09
C HIS A 61 -23.74 -5.73 0.69
N SER A 62 -22.56 -6.30 0.43
CA SER A 62 -21.34 -5.92 1.15
C SER A 62 -20.09 -6.22 0.31
N MET A 63 -18.93 -6.12 0.93
CA MET A 63 -17.63 -6.48 0.35
C MET A 63 -16.81 -7.30 1.35
N ASN A 64 -16.06 -8.29 0.87
CA ASN A 64 -15.00 -8.94 1.61
C ASN A 64 -13.71 -8.15 1.41
N TYR A 65 -13.02 -7.81 2.50
CA TYR A 65 -11.84 -6.97 2.47
C TYR A 65 -10.97 -7.17 3.71
N ARG A 66 -9.72 -6.76 3.58
CA ARG A 66 -8.76 -6.60 4.67
C ARG A 66 -8.25 -5.16 4.64
N SER A 67 -8.40 -4.43 5.72
CA SER A 67 -7.97 -3.03 5.82
C SER A 67 -7.19 -2.82 7.11
N VAL A 68 -6.06 -2.15 7.01
CA VAL A 68 -5.26 -1.70 8.15
C VAL A 68 -5.11 -0.19 8.06
N VAL A 69 -5.26 0.45 9.20
CA VAL A 69 -5.06 1.90 9.39
C VAL A 69 -4.03 2.08 10.47
N VAL A 70 -3.01 2.89 10.21
CA VAL A 70 -1.95 3.25 11.17
C VAL A 70 -1.97 4.76 11.36
N PHE A 71 -2.03 5.20 12.60
CA PHE A 71 -1.98 6.62 12.99
C PHE A 71 -0.65 6.92 13.66
N GLY A 72 -0.24 8.16 13.62
CA GLY A 72 0.88 8.66 14.41
C GLY A 72 1.66 9.78 13.73
N THR A 73 2.72 10.17 14.41
CA THR A 73 3.63 11.21 13.93
C THR A 73 4.87 10.57 13.32
N ALA A 74 5.10 10.86 12.05
CA ALA A 74 6.27 10.36 11.34
C ALA A 74 7.52 11.22 11.62
N THR A 75 8.68 10.58 11.69
CA THR A 75 9.98 11.23 11.85
C THR A 75 10.84 11.05 10.62
N GLU A 76 11.66 12.05 10.27
CA GLU A 76 12.57 11.93 9.14
C GLU A 76 13.75 11.00 9.47
N VAL A 77 14.07 10.10 8.56
CA VAL A 77 15.30 9.32 8.60
C VAL A 77 16.42 10.18 8.03
N THR A 78 17.28 10.69 8.91
CA THR A 78 18.37 11.63 8.57
C THR A 78 19.74 10.98 8.46
N ASP A 79 19.97 9.86 9.16
CA ASP A 79 21.20 9.09 9.00
C ASP A 79 21.32 8.54 7.58
N HIS A 80 22.50 8.66 6.99
CA HIS A 80 22.73 8.29 5.60
C HIS A 80 22.55 6.79 5.36
N ASP A 81 23.14 5.97 6.20
CA ASP A 81 23.15 4.51 6.01
C ASP A 81 21.77 3.91 6.32
N GLU A 82 21.10 4.43 7.35
CA GLU A 82 19.72 4.09 7.66
C GLU A 82 18.78 4.46 6.50
N LYS A 83 19.00 5.62 5.89
CA LYS A 83 18.20 6.09 4.75
C LYS A 83 18.41 5.23 3.51
N VAL A 84 19.66 4.83 3.21
CA VAL A 84 19.97 3.88 2.14
C VAL A 84 19.28 2.54 2.40
N ALA A 85 19.37 2.01 3.62
CA ALA A 85 18.70 0.76 3.99
C ALA A 85 17.17 0.85 3.83
N ALA A 86 16.57 1.98 4.20
CA ALA A 86 15.14 2.23 4.03
C ALA A 86 14.72 2.28 2.55
N LEU A 87 15.50 2.94 1.70
CA LEU A 87 15.26 3.02 0.26
C LEU A 87 15.40 1.65 -0.42
N ASN A 88 16.42 0.87 -0.03
CA ASN A 88 16.58 -0.51 -0.48
C ASN A 88 15.35 -1.36 -0.09
N ARG A 89 14.90 -1.24 1.17
CA ARG A 89 13.72 -1.95 1.65
C ARG A 89 12.45 -1.59 0.88
N LEU A 90 12.25 -0.31 0.56
CA LEU A 90 11.13 0.16 -0.24
C LEU A 90 11.17 -0.44 -1.66
N THR A 91 12.35 -0.48 -2.28
CA THR A 91 12.52 -1.06 -3.62
C THR A 91 12.24 -2.57 -3.63
N ASP A 92 12.82 -3.32 -2.69
CA ASP A 92 12.60 -4.78 -2.59
C ASP A 92 11.19 -5.14 -2.11
N HIS A 93 10.48 -4.19 -1.48
CA HIS A 93 9.07 -4.38 -1.17
C HIS A 93 8.19 -4.44 -2.42
N ILE A 94 8.54 -3.70 -3.47
CA ILE A 94 7.82 -3.74 -4.76
C ILE A 94 8.05 -5.08 -5.44
N VAL A 95 9.33 -5.44 -5.66
CA VAL A 95 9.75 -6.70 -6.26
C VAL A 95 10.96 -7.24 -5.48
N PRO A 96 10.80 -8.30 -4.70
CA PRO A 96 11.89 -8.89 -3.92
C PRO A 96 13.09 -9.27 -4.79
N GLY A 97 14.30 -8.96 -4.32
CA GLY A 97 15.56 -9.18 -5.05
C GLY A 97 15.84 -8.13 -6.12
N ARG A 98 15.05 -7.05 -6.19
CA ARG A 98 15.27 -6.02 -7.21
C ARG A 98 16.56 -5.25 -6.97
N MET A 99 16.91 -4.98 -5.72
CA MET A 99 18.14 -4.24 -5.39
C MET A 99 19.41 -4.96 -5.81
N GLU A 100 19.43 -6.29 -5.84
CA GLU A 100 20.57 -7.08 -6.32
C GLU A 100 20.79 -6.98 -7.84
N ALA A 101 19.73 -6.61 -8.58
CA ALA A 101 19.73 -6.56 -10.04
C ALA A 101 19.93 -5.15 -10.62
N ILE A 102 20.03 -4.13 -9.78
CA ILE A 102 20.19 -2.73 -10.21
C ILE A 102 21.41 -2.09 -9.53
N ARG A 103 21.88 -0.97 -10.07
CA ARG A 103 22.93 -0.21 -9.40
C ARG A 103 22.47 0.33 -8.04
N PRO A 104 23.38 0.52 -7.09
CA PRO A 104 23.09 1.19 -5.82
C PRO A 104 22.58 2.62 -6.02
N HIS A 105 21.94 3.14 -4.98
CA HIS A 105 21.61 4.56 -4.92
C HIS A 105 22.88 5.42 -4.93
N THR A 106 22.84 6.54 -5.63
CA THR A 106 23.88 7.57 -5.53
C THR A 106 23.60 8.49 -4.35
N ASP A 107 24.64 9.12 -3.79
CA ASP A 107 24.49 10.10 -2.72
C ASP A 107 23.54 11.25 -3.09
N THR A 108 23.51 11.62 -4.37
CA THR A 108 22.60 12.67 -4.86
C THR A 108 21.14 12.22 -4.80
N GLU A 109 20.86 10.97 -5.17
CA GLU A 109 19.51 10.39 -5.08
C GLU A 109 19.07 10.25 -3.62
N VAL A 110 19.96 9.78 -2.74
CA VAL A 110 19.69 9.67 -1.30
C VAL A 110 19.40 11.06 -0.70
N ARG A 111 20.21 12.06 -0.99
CA ARG A 111 19.96 13.45 -0.52
C ARG A 111 18.68 14.06 -1.11
N GLY A 112 18.39 13.75 -2.37
CA GLY A 112 17.20 14.24 -3.09
C GLY A 112 15.89 13.57 -2.71
N THR A 113 15.90 12.59 -1.82
CA THR A 113 14.69 11.87 -1.40
C THR A 113 14.44 12.10 0.09
N THR A 114 13.23 12.46 0.48
CA THR A 114 12.79 12.44 1.89
C THR A 114 12.30 11.02 2.22
N VAL A 115 12.78 10.48 3.32
CA VAL A 115 12.29 9.23 3.91
C VAL A 115 11.76 9.53 5.30
N LEU A 116 10.53 9.09 5.58
CA LEU A 116 9.90 9.20 6.89
C LEU A 116 9.68 7.80 7.47
N SER A 117 9.82 7.71 8.78
CA SER A 117 9.55 6.53 9.60
C SER A 117 8.32 6.82 10.46
N LEU A 118 7.26 6.04 10.30
CA LEU A 118 6.04 6.09 11.11
C LEU A 118 6.00 4.85 11.99
N PRO A 119 6.04 4.99 13.34
CA PRO A 119 5.85 3.86 14.25
C PRO A 119 4.48 3.19 14.04
N ILE A 120 4.42 1.85 14.24
CA ILE A 120 3.16 1.08 14.19
C ILE A 120 2.70 0.84 15.64
N ASP A 121 2.51 1.93 16.40
CA ASP A 121 2.09 1.88 17.79
C ASP A 121 0.57 1.99 17.92
N GLU A 122 -0.04 2.84 17.12
CA GLU A 122 -1.49 3.02 17.05
C GLU A 122 -2.02 2.58 15.70
N TRP A 123 -2.76 1.48 15.71
CA TRP A 123 -3.31 0.90 14.49
C TRP A 123 -4.64 0.19 14.75
N SER A 124 -5.42 0.04 13.70
CA SER A 124 -6.61 -0.80 13.70
C SER A 124 -6.67 -1.65 12.44
N MET A 125 -7.27 -2.83 12.56
CA MET A 125 -7.52 -3.73 11.45
C MET A 125 -9.00 -4.07 11.35
N LYS A 126 -9.54 -4.00 10.15
CA LYS A 126 -10.91 -4.43 9.86
C LYS A 126 -10.87 -5.48 8.75
N VAL A 127 -11.44 -6.64 9.06
CA VAL A 127 -11.53 -7.77 8.12
C VAL A 127 -12.98 -8.20 8.02
N ARG A 128 -13.46 -8.36 6.79
CA ARG A 128 -14.71 -9.05 6.51
C ARG A 128 -14.44 -10.14 5.49
N SER A 129 -14.97 -11.31 5.76
CA SER A 129 -14.92 -12.49 4.88
C SER A 129 -16.24 -13.26 4.99
N GLY A 130 -16.51 -14.10 4.01
CA GLY A 130 -17.65 -14.99 4.04
C GLY A 130 -18.80 -14.57 3.11
N PRO A 131 -19.89 -15.37 3.12
CA PRO A 131 -21.05 -15.19 2.27
C PRO A 131 -21.91 -14.00 2.69
N PRO A 132 -22.99 -13.67 1.94
CA PRO A 132 -24.02 -12.75 2.41
C PRO A 132 -24.71 -13.35 3.65
N ILE A 133 -25.24 -12.43 4.46
CA ILE A 133 -26.07 -12.75 5.62
C ILE A 133 -27.40 -12.05 5.34
N ASP A 134 -28.36 -12.81 4.81
CA ASP A 134 -29.71 -12.32 4.53
C ASP A 134 -30.62 -12.59 5.75
N ASP A 135 -31.71 -11.84 5.84
CA ASP A 135 -32.77 -12.09 6.81
C ASP A 135 -33.57 -13.35 6.41
N ASP A 136 -34.14 -14.05 7.39
CA ASP A 136 -34.90 -15.28 7.17
C ASP A 136 -36.05 -15.12 6.15
N GLU A 137 -36.68 -13.95 6.14
CA GLU A 137 -37.77 -13.62 5.21
C GLU A 137 -37.32 -13.45 3.75
N ASP A 138 -36.05 -13.18 3.52
CA ASP A 138 -35.46 -13.04 2.19
C ASP A 138 -34.97 -14.39 1.61
N MET A 139 -34.88 -15.45 2.41
CA MET A 139 -34.23 -16.71 2.00
C MET A 139 -34.93 -17.40 0.82
N ASP A 140 -36.25 -17.20 0.67
CA ASP A 140 -37.03 -17.74 -0.43
C ASP A 140 -37.05 -16.84 -1.68
N ALA A 141 -36.39 -15.69 -1.65
CA ALA A 141 -36.30 -14.80 -2.79
C ALA A 141 -35.55 -15.47 -3.97
N PRO A 142 -36.02 -15.34 -5.22
CA PRO A 142 -35.43 -16.03 -6.37
C PRO A 142 -34.07 -15.44 -6.83
N ALA A 143 -33.61 -14.37 -6.18
CA ALA A 143 -32.36 -13.70 -6.51
C ALA A 143 -31.17 -14.60 -6.16
N TRP A 144 -30.19 -14.70 -7.09
CA TRP A 144 -28.91 -15.34 -6.77
C TRP A 144 -28.16 -14.53 -5.69
N ALA A 145 -27.60 -15.21 -4.71
CA ALA A 145 -26.78 -14.59 -3.67
C ALA A 145 -25.48 -15.38 -3.50
N GLY A 146 -24.39 -14.67 -3.17
CA GLY A 146 -23.08 -15.30 -3.04
C GLY A 146 -21.95 -14.27 -3.05
N VAL A 147 -20.73 -14.75 -3.25
CA VAL A 147 -19.53 -13.92 -3.33
C VAL A 147 -18.97 -13.97 -4.74
N LEU A 148 -18.70 -12.81 -5.30
CA LEU A 148 -17.85 -12.66 -6.49
C LEU A 148 -16.42 -12.35 -6.02
N PRO A 149 -15.50 -13.34 -6.01
CA PRO A 149 -14.13 -13.13 -5.57
C PRO A 149 -13.41 -12.14 -6.47
N LEU A 150 -12.60 -11.26 -5.87
CA LEU A 150 -11.73 -10.31 -6.58
C LEU A 150 -10.28 -10.63 -6.27
N GLY A 151 -9.42 -10.43 -7.26
CA GLY A 151 -7.98 -10.61 -7.13
C GLY A 151 -7.23 -9.77 -8.16
N VAL A 152 -5.98 -9.47 -7.84
CA VAL A 152 -5.08 -8.81 -8.79
C VAL A 152 -4.30 -9.89 -9.54
N ALA A 153 -4.46 -9.96 -10.84
CA ALA A 153 -3.65 -10.79 -11.71
C ALA A 153 -2.42 -10.03 -12.19
N VAL A 154 -1.28 -10.71 -12.23
CA VAL A 154 -0.06 -10.18 -12.84
C VAL A 154 -0.06 -10.62 -14.31
N ALA A 155 0.00 -9.67 -15.22
CA ALA A 155 0.13 -9.94 -16.66
C ALA A 155 1.60 -10.22 -17.04
N GLU A 156 1.82 -10.66 -18.26
CA GLU A 156 3.17 -10.82 -18.83
C GLU A 156 3.95 -9.50 -18.74
N PRO A 157 5.22 -9.54 -18.30
CA PRO A 157 6.06 -8.35 -18.26
C PRO A 157 6.26 -7.75 -19.65
N LEU A 158 6.09 -6.45 -19.74
CA LEU A 158 6.37 -5.70 -20.97
C LEU A 158 7.78 -5.10 -20.90
N PRO A 159 8.66 -5.38 -21.88
CA PRO A 159 9.99 -4.79 -21.90
C PRO A 159 9.95 -3.28 -22.15
N ASP A 160 10.98 -2.58 -21.70
CA ASP A 160 11.20 -1.18 -22.06
C ASP A 160 11.38 -1.08 -23.61
N PRO A 161 10.62 -0.24 -24.30
CA PRO A 161 10.75 -0.04 -25.75
C PRO A 161 12.15 0.38 -26.21
N LEU A 162 12.95 0.99 -25.33
CA LEU A 162 14.34 1.37 -25.60
C LEU A 162 15.31 0.20 -25.51
N MET A 163 14.92 -0.92 -24.90
CA MET A 163 15.74 -2.11 -24.73
C MET A 163 14.91 -3.40 -24.87
N PRO A 164 14.25 -3.62 -26.01
CA PRO A 164 13.28 -4.72 -26.17
C PRO A 164 13.93 -6.11 -26.08
N GLU A 165 15.24 -6.22 -26.39
CA GLU A 165 15.98 -7.49 -26.38
C GLU A 165 16.42 -7.94 -24.97
N ARG A 166 16.21 -7.11 -23.95
CA ARG A 166 16.53 -7.47 -22.56
C ARG A 166 15.62 -8.57 -22.05
N GLN A 167 16.21 -9.68 -21.65
CA GLN A 167 15.46 -10.77 -21.03
C GLN A 167 14.89 -10.35 -19.67
N VAL A 168 13.67 -10.80 -19.40
CA VAL A 168 13.03 -10.61 -18.09
C VAL A 168 13.78 -11.44 -17.05
N PRO A 169 14.32 -10.82 -15.99
CA PRO A 169 15.06 -11.57 -14.97
C PRO A 169 14.10 -12.42 -14.12
N PRO A 170 14.61 -13.56 -13.54
CA PRO A 170 13.77 -14.50 -12.79
C PRO A 170 12.92 -13.85 -11.69
N HIS A 171 13.49 -12.92 -10.91
CA HIS A 171 12.78 -12.25 -9.81
C HIS A 171 11.60 -11.38 -10.28
N VAL A 172 11.56 -11.01 -11.57
CA VAL A 172 10.42 -10.30 -12.18
C VAL A 172 9.44 -11.29 -12.80
N ALA A 173 9.96 -12.30 -13.53
CA ALA A 173 9.13 -13.31 -14.17
C ALA A 173 8.30 -14.12 -13.16
N ASP A 174 8.92 -14.46 -12.02
CA ASP A 174 8.29 -15.26 -10.96
C ASP A 174 7.54 -14.41 -9.92
N TRP A 175 7.52 -13.08 -10.09
CA TRP A 175 6.88 -12.19 -9.13
C TRP A 175 5.37 -12.38 -9.14
N SER A 176 4.79 -12.61 -7.97
CA SER A 176 3.35 -12.73 -7.77
C SER A 176 2.92 -11.99 -6.51
N ARG A 177 1.93 -11.12 -6.64
CA ARG A 177 1.34 -10.41 -5.48
C ARG A 177 0.66 -11.36 -4.48
N GLY A 178 0.18 -12.51 -4.93
CA GLY A 178 -0.59 -13.44 -4.11
C GLY A 178 0.21 -14.43 -3.27
N ARG A 179 1.54 -14.52 -3.44
CA ARG A 179 2.40 -15.50 -2.75
C ARG A 179 3.07 -14.99 -1.47
N ARG A 180 2.72 -13.79 -1.03
CA ARG A 180 3.19 -13.29 0.26
C ARG A 180 2.16 -13.63 1.32
N GLY A 181 2.23 -14.88 1.85
CA GLY A 181 1.57 -15.29 3.08
C GLY A 181 2.20 -14.62 4.30
#